data_5e6954ec3eadcf0f3f8243c5cb1873d7
#
_entry.id   5e6954ec3eadcf0f3f8243c5cb1873d7
#
_cell.length_a   1.000
_cell.length_b   1.000
_cell.length_c   1.000
_cell.angle_alpha   90.00
_cell.angle_beta   90.00
_cell.angle_gamma   90.00
#
_symmetry.space_group_name_H-M   'P 1'
#
loop_
_entity.id
_entity.type
_entity.pdbx_description
1 polymer ?
#
loop_
_entity_poly.entity_id
_entity_poly.type
_entity_poly.pdbx_seq_one_letter_code
_entity_poly.pdbx_strand_id
1 'polypeptide(L)'
;MALLLNIDTATGYAGVCLSKDSQVLASQSHQHQKDHAAFLQPAIEAILKEAGCQLNDIDAVAVTAGPGSYTGIRVGLASAKGICYALNKPLIMVNTLAVIANAAIENTPQTEIEKDTVFYAMIDARRMEVFAGMYNQQLLELANAGALVLDSVFFEGLNCHSKVIFCGDGAKK
;
A
#
# COMPACT_ATOMS: atom_id res chain seq x y z
N MET A 1 -21.11 10.31 -0.20
CA MET A 1 -20.50 9.38 0.77
C MET A 1 -20.21 8.08 0.04
N ALA A 2 -18.93 7.80 -0.28
CA ALA A 2 -18.55 6.64 -1.07
C ALA A 2 -18.10 5.48 -0.18
N LEU A 3 -18.63 4.27 -0.41
CA LEU A 3 -18.22 3.03 0.23
C LEU A 3 -17.16 2.35 -0.65
N LEU A 4 -15.93 2.22 -0.14
CA LEU A 4 -14.80 1.67 -0.87
C LEU A 4 -14.39 0.31 -0.31
N LEU A 5 -14.19 -0.66 -1.20
CA LEU A 5 -13.47 -1.88 -0.89
C LEU A 5 -12.00 -1.67 -1.25
N ASN A 6 -11.13 -1.76 -0.26
CA ASN A 6 -9.68 -1.60 -0.43
C ASN A 6 -9.00 -2.96 -0.35
N ILE A 7 -8.12 -3.26 -1.30
CA ILE A 7 -7.39 -4.53 -1.40
C ILE A 7 -5.89 -4.25 -1.51
N ASP A 8 -5.11 -4.84 -0.62
CA ASP A 8 -3.65 -4.85 -0.70
C ASP A 8 -3.11 -6.27 -0.58
N THR A 9 -2.35 -6.69 -1.58
CA THR A 9 -1.66 -7.98 -1.65
C THR A 9 -0.24 -7.83 -2.21
N ALA A 10 0.28 -6.59 -2.23
CA ALA A 10 1.52 -6.26 -2.92
C ALA A 10 2.78 -6.61 -2.13
N THR A 11 2.69 -6.86 -0.82
CA THR A 11 3.85 -7.12 0.06
C THR A 11 3.76 -8.51 0.71
N GLY A 12 4.56 -8.75 1.75
CA GLY A 12 4.46 -9.95 2.61
C GLY A 12 3.16 -10.01 3.41
N TYR A 13 2.46 -8.88 3.55
CA TYR A 13 1.14 -8.76 4.15
C TYR A 13 0.08 -8.69 3.07
N ALA A 14 -1.08 -9.29 3.34
CA ALA A 14 -2.30 -9.04 2.59
C ALA A 14 -3.31 -8.37 3.50
N GLY A 15 -4.08 -7.44 2.97
CA GLY A 15 -5.13 -6.75 3.71
C GLY A 15 -6.33 -6.45 2.83
N VAL A 16 -7.50 -6.45 3.47
CA VAL A 16 -8.74 -5.93 2.90
C VAL A 16 -9.39 -5.00 3.92
N CYS A 17 -9.98 -3.93 3.43
CA CYS A 17 -10.63 -2.95 4.27
C CYS A 17 -11.87 -2.40 3.56
N LEU A 18 -12.96 -2.29 4.28
CA LEU A 18 -14.14 -1.56 3.86
C LEU A 18 -14.10 -0.18 4.53
N SER A 19 -14.11 0.88 3.74
CA SER A 19 -14.06 2.25 4.24
C SER A 19 -15.15 3.12 3.66
N LYS A 20 -15.62 4.08 4.44
CA LYS A 20 -16.59 5.09 4.03
C LYS A 20 -16.15 6.45 4.52
N ASP A 21 -15.99 7.41 3.60
CA ASP A 21 -15.58 8.79 3.92
C ASP A 21 -14.36 8.85 4.85
N SER A 22 -13.30 8.11 4.50
CA SER A 22 -12.04 7.99 5.27
C SER A 22 -12.16 7.26 6.62
N GLN A 23 -13.31 6.73 6.97
CA GLN A 23 -13.48 5.89 8.16
C GLN A 23 -13.43 4.41 7.78
N VAL A 24 -12.62 3.63 8.49
CA VAL A 24 -12.58 2.17 8.37
C VAL A 24 -13.80 1.59 9.08
N LEU A 25 -14.64 0.86 8.35
CA LEU A 25 -15.80 0.16 8.89
C LEU A 25 -15.45 -1.25 9.36
N ALA A 26 -14.65 -1.96 8.59
CA ALA A 26 -14.14 -3.29 8.92
C ALA A 26 -12.85 -3.55 8.15
N SER A 27 -11.95 -4.35 8.71
CA SER A 27 -10.70 -4.72 8.06
C SER A 27 -10.21 -6.09 8.51
N GLN A 28 -9.53 -6.80 7.60
CA GLN A 28 -8.81 -8.02 7.92
C GLN A 28 -7.44 -8.01 7.26
N SER A 29 -6.45 -8.61 7.93
CA SER A 29 -5.10 -8.74 7.40
C SER A 29 -4.52 -10.12 7.68
N HIS A 30 -3.54 -10.52 6.86
CA HIS A 30 -2.83 -11.79 6.95
C HIS A 30 -1.35 -11.62 6.62
N GLN A 31 -0.47 -12.33 7.36
CA GLN A 31 0.98 -12.09 7.31
C GLN A 31 1.76 -13.11 6.47
N HIS A 32 1.09 -14.08 5.81
CA HIS A 32 1.77 -15.12 5.06
C HIS A 32 1.54 -14.97 3.56
N GLN A 33 2.56 -14.49 2.85
CA GLN A 33 2.50 -14.20 1.41
C GLN A 33 2.00 -15.38 0.54
N LYS A 34 2.27 -16.61 0.94
CA LYS A 34 1.88 -17.81 0.18
C LYS A 34 0.37 -18.04 0.16
N ASP A 35 -0.35 -17.48 1.12
CA ASP A 35 -1.77 -17.74 1.35
C ASP A 35 -2.69 -16.60 0.88
N HIS A 36 -2.13 -15.55 0.23
CA HIS A 36 -2.90 -14.37 -0.20
C HIS A 36 -4.12 -14.74 -1.06
N ALA A 37 -3.98 -15.72 -1.96
CA ALA A 37 -5.09 -16.15 -2.82
C ALA A 37 -6.21 -16.85 -2.03
N ALA A 38 -5.85 -17.65 -1.03
CA ALA A 38 -6.82 -18.32 -0.16
C ALA A 38 -7.47 -17.37 0.85
N PHE A 39 -6.71 -16.36 1.29
CA PHE A 39 -7.17 -15.34 2.25
C PHE A 39 -8.19 -14.37 1.65
N LEU A 40 -7.97 -13.90 0.41
CA LEU A 40 -8.59 -12.69 -0.10
C LEU A 40 -10.13 -12.76 -0.16
N GLN A 41 -10.70 -13.80 -0.77
CA GLN A 41 -12.16 -13.89 -0.95
C GLN A 41 -12.91 -14.10 0.37
N PRO A 42 -12.49 -15.02 1.27
CA PRO A 42 -13.11 -15.15 2.58
C PRO A 42 -13.01 -13.88 3.44
N ALA A 43 -11.89 -13.14 3.34
CA ALA A 43 -11.71 -11.90 4.08
C ALA A 43 -12.66 -10.80 3.58
N ILE A 44 -12.85 -10.67 2.26
CA ILE A 44 -13.83 -9.72 1.69
C ILE A 44 -15.24 -10.04 2.19
N GLU A 45 -15.66 -11.31 2.16
CA GLU A 45 -16.96 -11.74 2.66
C GLU A 45 -17.12 -11.40 4.15
N ALA A 46 -16.11 -11.67 4.96
CA ALA A 46 -16.13 -11.44 6.40
C ALA A 46 -16.27 -9.94 6.75
N ILE A 47 -15.50 -9.05 6.10
CA ILE A 47 -15.59 -7.60 6.38
C ILE A 47 -16.91 -7.00 5.92
N LEU A 48 -17.48 -7.48 4.82
CA LEU A 48 -18.83 -7.06 4.37
C LEU A 48 -19.90 -7.47 5.40
N LYS A 49 -19.84 -8.71 5.90
CA LYS A 49 -20.75 -9.21 6.93
C LYS A 49 -20.60 -8.42 8.24
N GLU A 50 -19.38 -8.14 8.67
CA GLU A 50 -19.08 -7.36 9.88
C GLU A 50 -19.64 -5.94 9.80
N ALA A 51 -19.50 -5.29 8.63
CA ALA A 51 -20.03 -3.96 8.39
C ALA A 51 -21.55 -3.92 8.10
N GLY A 52 -22.22 -5.07 8.00
CA GLY A 52 -23.64 -5.15 7.63
C GLY A 52 -23.94 -4.71 6.19
N CYS A 53 -22.95 -4.82 5.29
CA CYS A 53 -23.02 -4.41 3.91
C CYS A 53 -23.04 -5.62 2.96
N GLN A 54 -23.51 -5.39 1.74
CA GLN A 54 -23.42 -6.36 0.65
C GLN A 54 -22.39 -5.89 -0.38
N LEU A 55 -21.88 -6.80 -1.20
CA LEU A 55 -20.91 -6.47 -2.24
C LEU A 55 -21.45 -5.45 -3.26
N ASN A 56 -22.77 -5.45 -3.51
CA ASN A 56 -23.43 -4.49 -4.41
C ASN A 56 -23.46 -3.05 -3.86
N ASP A 57 -23.29 -2.88 -2.55
CA ASP A 57 -23.36 -1.57 -1.91
C ASP A 57 -22.07 -0.74 -2.10
N ILE A 58 -20.96 -1.40 -2.51
CA ILE A 58 -19.70 -0.68 -2.76
C ILE A 58 -19.82 0.27 -3.95
N ASP A 59 -19.18 1.42 -3.85
CA ASP A 59 -19.13 2.43 -4.92
C ASP A 59 -17.91 2.26 -5.83
N ALA A 60 -16.79 1.78 -5.28
CA ALA A 60 -15.56 1.51 -6.03
C ALA A 60 -14.69 0.46 -5.32
N VAL A 61 -13.74 -0.11 -6.06
CA VAL A 61 -12.66 -0.94 -5.49
C VAL A 61 -11.34 -0.23 -5.67
N ALA A 62 -10.59 -0.05 -4.59
CA ALA A 62 -9.20 0.41 -4.62
C ALA A 62 -8.26 -0.78 -4.43
N VAL A 63 -7.17 -0.83 -5.20
CA VAL A 63 -6.20 -1.93 -5.13
C VAL A 63 -4.78 -1.43 -5.32
N THR A 64 -3.82 -1.96 -4.54
CA THR A 64 -2.40 -1.72 -4.78
C THR A 64 -1.97 -2.37 -6.09
N ALA A 65 -1.42 -1.57 -7.00
CA ALA A 65 -1.05 -1.99 -8.35
C ALA A 65 0.47 -2.17 -8.54
N GLY A 66 1.23 -2.06 -7.47
CA GLY A 66 2.69 -2.18 -7.48
C GLY A 66 3.42 -0.88 -7.15
N PRO A 67 4.76 -0.99 -7.02
CA PRO A 67 5.57 -2.21 -7.11
C PRO A 67 5.33 -3.18 -5.95
N GLY A 68 5.84 -4.43 -6.08
CA GLY A 68 5.76 -5.43 -5.02
C GLY A 68 5.76 -6.87 -5.53
N SER A 69 5.19 -7.77 -4.73
CA SER A 69 5.08 -9.19 -5.05
C SER A 69 4.31 -9.43 -6.35
N TYR A 70 5.00 -9.99 -7.35
CA TYR A 70 4.42 -10.28 -8.66
C TYR A 70 3.14 -11.14 -8.59
N THR A 71 3.17 -12.21 -7.79
CA THR A 71 2.00 -13.09 -7.61
C THR A 71 0.92 -12.39 -6.79
N GLY A 72 1.30 -11.71 -5.70
CA GLY A 72 0.36 -11.01 -4.84
C GLY A 72 -0.42 -9.92 -5.59
N ILE A 73 0.27 -9.04 -6.31
CA ILE A 73 -0.36 -7.98 -7.11
C ILE A 73 -1.36 -8.59 -8.11
N ARG A 74 -1.02 -9.70 -8.78
CA ARG A 74 -1.94 -10.35 -9.72
C ARG A 74 -3.19 -10.89 -9.05
N VAL A 75 -3.07 -11.48 -7.87
CA VAL A 75 -4.21 -11.98 -7.09
C VAL A 75 -5.15 -10.83 -6.73
N GLY A 76 -4.63 -9.75 -6.13
CA GLY A 76 -5.44 -8.58 -5.76
C GLY A 76 -6.09 -7.91 -6.97
N LEU A 77 -5.28 -7.67 -8.02
CA LEU A 77 -5.75 -6.98 -9.21
C LEU A 77 -6.79 -7.79 -10.01
N ALA A 78 -6.62 -9.12 -10.11
CA ALA A 78 -7.61 -9.98 -10.76
C ALA A 78 -8.94 -9.99 -9.99
N SER A 79 -8.90 -10.10 -8.66
CA SER A 79 -10.07 -10.04 -7.81
C SER A 79 -10.78 -8.68 -7.92
N ALA A 80 -10.03 -7.58 -7.81
CA ALA A 80 -10.57 -6.23 -7.93
C ALA A 80 -11.24 -5.99 -9.29
N LYS A 81 -10.57 -6.38 -10.39
CA LYS A 81 -11.13 -6.29 -11.75
C LYS A 81 -12.37 -7.14 -11.91
N GLY A 82 -12.38 -8.37 -11.39
CA GLY A 82 -13.55 -9.25 -11.45
C GLY A 82 -14.76 -8.64 -10.75
N ILE A 83 -14.57 -8.10 -9.55
CA ILE A 83 -15.63 -7.43 -8.78
C ILE A 83 -16.12 -6.18 -9.54
N CYS A 84 -15.21 -5.31 -9.98
CA CYS A 84 -15.56 -4.10 -10.72
C CYS A 84 -16.34 -4.42 -12.01
N TYR A 85 -15.90 -5.43 -12.74
CA TYR A 85 -16.57 -5.85 -13.97
C TYR A 85 -17.98 -6.39 -13.69
N ALA A 86 -18.12 -7.28 -12.71
CA ALA A 86 -19.41 -7.90 -12.38
C ALA A 86 -20.44 -6.89 -11.87
N LEU A 87 -20.00 -5.86 -11.15
CA LEU A 87 -20.86 -4.86 -10.51
C LEU A 87 -20.95 -3.54 -11.29
N ASN A 88 -20.23 -3.42 -12.39
CA ASN A 88 -20.10 -2.17 -13.16
C ASN A 88 -19.65 -0.99 -12.27
N LYS A 89 -18.61 -1.23 -11.43
CA LYS A 89 -18.04 -0.24 -10.51
C LYS A 89 -16.63 0.18 -10.94
N PRO A 90 -16.19 1.41 -10.62
CA PRO A 90 -14.85 1.88 -10.96
C PRO A 90 -13.76 1.16 -10.17
N LEU A 91 -12.61 0.97 -10.82
CA LEU A 91 -11.37 0.46 -10.24
C LEU A 91 -10.39 1.62 -10.01
N ILE A 92 -9.87 1.74 -8.80
CA ILE A 92 -8.85 2.72 -8.41
C ILE A 92 -7.53 1.97 -8.17
N MET A 93 -6.53 2.27 -8.97
CA MET A 93 -5.18 1.70 -8.81
C MET A 93 -4.32 2.64 -7.98
N VAL A 94 -3.68 2.11 -6.92
CA VAL A 94 -2.86 2.89 -5.99
C VAL A 94 -1.42 2.38 -6.02
N ASN A 95 -0.46 3.29 -6.02
CA ASN A 95 0.96 2.93 -5.92
C ASN A 95 1.27 2.38 -4.51
N THR A 96 1.89 1.20 -4.44
CA THR A 96 2.21 0.53 -3.17
C THR A 96 3.18 1.35 -2.32
N LEU A 97 4.16 2.03 -2.93
CA LEU A 97 5.11 2.87 -2.19
C LEU A 97 4.42 4.08 -1.56
N ALA A 98 3.42 4.66 -2.23
CA ALA A 98 2.63 5.75 -1.67
C ALA A 98 1.80 5.27 -0.45
N VAL A 99 1.25 4.05 -0.49
CA VAL A 99 0.54 3.47 0.66
C VAL A 99 1.48 3.28 1.85
N ILE A 100 2.71 2.75 1.61
CA ILE A 100 3.73 2.57 2.64
C ILE A 100 4.17 3.92 3.23
N ALA A 101 4.40 4.91 2.38
CA ALA A 101 4.77 6.26 2.82
C ALA A 101 3.66 6.89 3.66
N ASN A 102 2.40 6.82 3.22
CA ASN A 102 1.27 7.34 3.97
C ASN A 102 1.14 6.71 5.35
N ALA A 103 1.26 5.38 5.42
CA ALA A 103 1.24 4.68 6.70
C ALA A 103 2.38 5.14 7.64
N ALA A 104 3.58 5.38 7.10
CA ALA A 104 4.71 5.89 7.88
C ALA A 104 4.46 7.33 8.35
N ILE A 105 3.92 8.20 7.50
CA ILE A 105 3.56 9.59 7.84
C ILE A 105 2.55 9.61 9.00
N GLU A 106 1.49 8.82 8.91
CA GLU A 106 0.45 8.76 9.94
C GLU A 106 0.94 8.17 11.28
N ASN A 107 1.88 7.24 11.25
CA ASN A 107 2.43 6.61 12.46
C ASN A 107 3.65 7.33 13.05
N THR A 108 4.20 8.34 12.38
CA THR A 108 5.32 9.12 12.91
C THR A 108 4.78 10.26 13.78
N PRO A 109 5.23 10.37 15.06
CA PRO A 109 4.82 11.48 15.92
C PRO A 109 5.17 12.83 15.29
N GLN A 110 4.25 13.80 15.36
CA GLN A 110 4.47 15.14 14.80
C GLN A 110 5.72 15.85 15.37
N THR A 111 6.09 15.52 16.59
CA THR A 111 7.32 16.01 17.26
C THR A 111 8.61 15.52 16.60
N GLU A 112 8.52 14.45 15.80
CA GLU A 112 9.64 13.87 15.09
C GLU A 112 9.70 14.30 13.60
N ILE A 113 8.68 15.02 13.13
CA ILE A 113 8.60 15.51 11.75
C ILE A 113 9.13 16.93 11.68
N GLU A 114 10.26 17.11 11.02
CA GLU A 114 10.87 18.42 10.73
C GLU A 114 10.35 18.93 9.37
N LYS A 115 10.55 20.22 9.08
CA LYS A 115 10.04 20.88 7.87
C LYS A 115 10.45 20.15 6.58
N ASP A 116 11.71 19.65 6.54
CA ASP A 116 12.29 18.99 5.36
C ASP A 116 12.41 17.46 5.55
N THR A 117 11.60 16.90 6.46
CA THR A 117 11.54 15.44 6.64
C THR A 117 10.99 14.79 5.38
N VAL A 118 11.68 13.78 4.88
CA VAL A 118 11.25 12.95 3.75
C VAL A 118 11.04 11.49 4.19
N PHE A 119 10.05 10.85 3.58
CA PHE A 119 9.72 9.45 3.79
C PHE A 119 10.18 8.66 2.58
N TYR A 120 11.11 7.75 2.80
CA TYR A 120 11.65 6.89 1.76
C TYR A 120 11.01 5.51 1.86
N ALA A 121 9.95 5.29 1.09
CA ALA A 121 9.24 4.02 1.05
C ALA A 121 10.03 3.00 0.22
N MET A 122 10.29 1.83 0.78
CA MET A 122 11.12 0.79 0.17
C MET A 122 10.47 -0.59 0.26
N ILE A 123 10.48 -1.30 -0.86
CA ILE A 123 10.07 -2.70 -0.95
C ILE A 123 11.27 -3.53 -1.37
N ASP A 124 11.52 -4.64 -0.67
CA ASP A 124 12.61 -5.56 -0.99
C ASP A 124 12.44 -6.15 -2.41
N ALA A 125 13.39 -5.88 -3.31
CA ALA A 125 13.46 -6.42 -4.67
C ALA A 125 14.49 -7.55 -4.80
N ARG A 126 14.95 -8.12 -3.67
CA ARG A 126 16.02 -9.12 -3.52
C ARG A 126 17.42 -8.54 -3.75
N ARG A 127 18.46 -9.31 -3.34
CA ARG A 127 19.88 -8.86 -3.37
C ARG A 127 20.01 -7.49 -2.69
N MET A 128 20.81 -6.58 -3.25
CA MET A 128 20.96 -5.19 -2.79
C MET A 128 20.06 -4.21 -3.56
N GLU A 129 18.95 -4.68 -4.10
CA GLU A 129 17.98 -3.87 -4.83
C GLU A 129 16.70 -3.68 -4.01
N VAL A 130 16.10 -2.51 -4.16
CA VAL A 130 14.78 -2.16 -3.63
C VAL A 130 13.96 -1.47 -4.71
N PHE A 131 12.64 -1.60 -4.63
CA PHE A 131 11.76 -0.60 -5.24
C PHE A 131 11.59 0.52 -4.23
N ALA A 132 11.87 1.75 -4.62
CA ALA A 132 11.86 2.88 -3.71
C ALA A 132 11.14 4.09 -4.32
N GLY A 133 10.57 4.92 -3.44
CA GLY A 133 9.98 6.21 -3.78
C GLY A 133 10.10 7.15 -2.60
N MET A 134 10.37 8.43 -2.87
CA MET A 134 10.56 9.46 -1.87
C MET A 134 9.37 10.41 -1.83
N TYR A 135 8.82 10.63 -0.64
CA TYR A 135 7.63 11.43 -0.42
C TYR A 135 7.86 12.48 0.67
N ASN A 136 7.20 13.62 0.53
CA ASN A 136 7.14 14.60 1.63
C ASN A 136 5.97 14.28 2.60
N GLN A 137 5.80 15.12 3.61
CA GLN A 137 4.73 14.99 4.62
C GLN A 137 3.31 15.10 4.06
N GLN A 138 3.13 15.70 2.89
CA GLN A 138 1.86 15.82 2.18
C GLN A 138 1.64 14.72 1.15
N LEU A 139 2.45 13.64 1.20
CA LEU A 139 2.44 12.52 0.27
C LEU A 139 2.72 12.92 -1.19
N LEU A 140 3.39 14.05 -1.43
CA LEU A 140 3.86 14.41 -2.76
C LEU A 140 5.13 13.62 -3.07
N GLU A 141 5.16 12.97 -4.22
CA GLU A 141 6.34 12.26 -4.72
C GLU A 141 7.43 13.27 -5.10
N LEU A 142 8.61 13.14 -4.46
CA LEU A 142 9.76 14.03 -4.66
C LEU A 142 10.77 13.46 -5.65
N ALA A 143 10.79 12.14 -5.81
CA ALA A 143 11.61 11.43 -6.78
C ALA A 143 10.80 10.26 -7.36
N ASN A 144 10.93 10.03 -8.66
CA ASN A 144 10.21 8.97 -9.36
C ASN A 144 10.45 7.61 -8.69
N ALA A 145 9.36 6.91 -8.41
CA ALA A 145 9.42 5.55 -7.89
C ALA A 145 10.08 4.61 -8.92
N GLY A 146 11.02 3.78 -8.47
CA GLY A 146 11.75 2.88 -9.35
C GLY A 146 12.58 1.83 -8.62
N ALA A 147 13.22 0.95 -9.39
CA ALA A 147 14.22 0.03 -8.88
C ALA A 147 15.51 0.78 -8.57
N LEU A 148 16.11 0.50 -7.43
CA LEU A 148 17.29 1.18 -6.92
C LEU A 148 18.27 0.16 -6.32
N VAL A 149 19.54 0.33 -6.60
CA VAL A 149 20.63 -0.40 -5.93
C VAL A 149 21.07 0.39 -4.70
N LEU A 150 21.13 -0.28 -3.55
CA LEU A 150 21.63 0.33 -2.31
C LEU A 150 23.17 0.27 -2.30
N ASP A 151 23.79 1.36 -2.67
CA ASP A 151 25.24 1.56 -2.67
C ASP A 151 25.64 2.86 -1.96
N SER A 152 26.93 3.15 -1.89
CA SER A 152 27.43 4.38 -1.22
C SER A 152 26.93 5.67 -1.89
N VAL A 153 26.75 5.64 -3.23
CA VAL A 153 26.27 6.81 -3.99
C VAL A 153 24.83 7.16 -3.62
N PHE A 154 24.00 6.13 -3.41
CA PHE A 154 22.62 6.33 -2.94
C PHE A 154 22.59 7.08 -1.60
N PHE A 155 23.38 6.63 -0.61
CA PHE A 155 23.37 7.23 0.71
C PHE A 155 23.97 8.65 0.71
N GLU A 156 24.98 8.93 -0.10
CA GLU A 156 25.54 10.28 -0.27
C GLU A 156 24.49 11.27 -0.81
N GLY A 157 23.62 10.83 -1.73
CA GLY A 157 22.54 11.64 -2.29
C GLY A 157 21.46 12.07 -1.28
N LEU A 158 21.37 11.41 -0.13
CA LEU A 158 20.39 11.72 0.91
C LEU A 158 20.83 12.84 1.87
N ASN A 159 22.09 13.24 1.84
CA ASN A 159 22.67 14.25 2.76
C ASN A 159 22.07 15.67 2.61
N CYS A 160 21.27 15.91 1.56
CA CYS A 160 20.60 17.19 1.35
C CYS A 160 19.30 17.37 2.18
N HIS A 161 18.83 16.31 2.85
CA HIS A 161 17.63 16.35 3.67
C HIS A 161 17.98 16.42 5.17
N SER A 162 17.22 17.20 5.94
CA SER A 162 17.42 17.32 7.38
C SER A 162 17.12 16.02 8.12
N LYS A 163 16.13 15.29 7.66
CA LYS A 163 15.71 14.00 8.21
C LYS A 163 15.14 13.09 7.12
N VAL A 164 15.60 11.84 7.08
CA VAL A 164 15.09 10.79 6.19
C VAL A 164 14.52 9.66 7.02
N ILE A 165 13.25 9.33 6.82
CA ILE A 165 12.58 8.21 7.47
C ILE A 165 12.41 7.10 6.44
N PHE A 166 13.15 6.01 6.62
CA PHE A 166 13.02 4.81 5.79
C PHE A 166 11.86 3.96 6.29
N CYS A 167 10.99 3.53 5.38
CA CYS A 167 9.81 2.72 5.71
C CYS A 167 9.58 1.60 4.69
N GLY A 168 8.84 0.57 5.10
CA GLY A 168 8.63 -0.64 4.33
C GLY A 168 9.64 -1.76 4.64
N ASP A 169 9.48 -2.91 4.00
CA ASP A 169 10.33 -4.09 4.26
C ASP A 169 11.74 -3.97 3.65
N GLY A 170 11.90 -3.18 2.59
CA GLY A 170 13.19 -2.85 2.00
C GLY A 170 14.08 -1.97 2.88
N ALA A 171 13.50 -1.26 3.86
CA ALA A 171 14.24 -0.39 4.78
C ALA A 171 15.13 -1.16 5.79
N LYS A 172 15.02 -2.50 5.83
CA LYS A 172 15.82 -3.36 6.72
C LYS A 172 17.13 -3.82 6.11
N LYS A 173 17.40 -3.46 4.86
CA LYS A 173 18.65 -3.76 4.16
C LYS A 173 19.72 -2.73 4.49
#